data_86da8072882109b1ad79c084f7104c99
#
_entry.id   86da8072882109b1ad79c084f7104c99
#
_cell.length_a   1.000
_cell.length_b   1.000
_cell.length_c   1.000
_cell.angle_alpha   90.00
_cell.angle_beta   90.00
_cell.angle_gamma   90.00
#
_symmetry.space_group_name_H-M   'P 1'
#
loop_
_entity.id
_entity.type
_entity.pdbx_description
1 polymer ?
#
loop_
_entity_poly.entity_id
_entity_poly.type
_entity_poly.pdbx_seq_one_letter_code
_entity_poly.pdbx_strand_id
1 'polypeptide(L)'
;MKKAIQQMMIGPLCKDYNKTLELLKHIKEIGFDAIELNGYMIHKTPFIVRVLTKMAGMPSGSAGKLDWRSLIKESGLEVASLHTDLGSLERDLESVVNEALEFKTKYLVITGMYRFDYRDIKQVDDLCR
;
A
#
# COMPACT_ATOMS: atom_id res chain seq x y z
N MET A 1 2.97 3.58 -22.15
CA MET A 1 2.29 3.97 -20.91
C MET A 1 2.47 2.81 -19.92
N LYS A 2 3.04 3.05 -18.73
CA LYS A 2 3.18 2.00 -17.70
C LYS A 2 1.81 1.68 -17.11
N LYS A 3 1.56 0.39 -16.83
CA LYS A 3 0.33 -0.11 -16.21
C LYS A 3 0.64 -0.58 -14.81
N ALA A 4 -0.15 -0.16 -13.82
CA ALA A 4 -0.04 -0.63 -12.45
C ALA A 4 -1.31 -1.33 -11.99
N ILE A 5 -1.17 -2.30 -11.08
CA ILE A 5 -2.26 -2.96 -10.39
C ILE A 5 -2.25 -2.55 -8.92
N GLN A 6 -3.41 -2.38 -8.32
CA GLN A 6 -3.51 -2.03 -6.91
C GLN A 6 -3.46 -3.30 -6.04
N GLN A 7 -2.60 -3.31 -5.02
CA GLN A 7 -2.43 -4.44 -4.10
C GLN A 7 -3.75 -4.90 -3.46
N MET A 8 -4.65 -3.97 -3.15
CA MET A 8 -5.94 -4.31 -2.56
C MET A 8 -6.79 -5.23 -3.43
N MET A 9 -6.68 -5.12 -4.76
CA MET A 9 -7.43 -5.97 -5.70
C MET A 9 -6.98 -7.43 -5.66
N ILE A 10 -5.70 -7.66 -5.40
CA ILE A 10 -5.10 -9.00 -5.35
C ILE A 10 -4.94 -9.54 -3.92
N GLY A 11 -5.14 -8.70 -2.92
CA GLY A 11 -4.93 -9.03 -1.51
C GLY A 11 -5.56 -10.33 -1.04
N PRO A 12 -6.81 -10.65 -1.41
CA PRO A 12 -7.44 -11.93 -1.05
C PRO A 12 -6.72 -13.17 -1.60
N LEU A 13 -5.93 -13.03 -2.66
CA LEU A 13 -5.14 -14.09 -3.29
C LEU A 13 -3.75 -14.25 -2.68
N CYS A 14 -3.25 -13.21 -1.99
CA CYS A 14 -1.93 -13.17 -1.35
C CYS A 14 -1.93 -13.93 0.00
N LYS A 15 -1.96 -15.26 -0.03
CA LYS A 15 -2.11 -16.11 1.16
C LYS A 15 -0.78 -16.53 1.78
N ASP A 16 0.19 -16.89 0.96
CA ASP A 16 1.54 -17.31 1.34
C ASP A 16 2.57 -16.74 0.36
N TYR A 17 3.85 -16.81 0.72
CA TYR A 17 4.92 -16.20 -0.05
C TYR A 17 4.99 -16.75 -1.49
N ASN A 18 5.04 -18.07 -1.64
CA ASN A 18 5.26 -18.69 -2.95
C ASN A 18 4.10 -18.41 -3.91
N LYS A 19 2.85 -18.59 -3.45
CA LYS A 19 1.66 -18.29 -4.26
C LYS A 19 1.55 -16.81 -4.60
N THR A 20 1.94 -15.93 -3.68
CA THR A 20 1.97 -14.50 -3.95
C THR A 20 3.03 -14.15 -4.98
N LEU A 21 4.22 -14.76 -4.89
CA LEU A 21 5.29 -14.54 -5.87
C LEU A 21 4.88 -15.03 -7.27
N GLU A 22 4.28 -16.22 -7.37
CA GLU A 22 3.75 -16.74 -8.64
C GLU A 22 2.69 -15.81 -9.24
N LEU A 23 1.76 -15.32 -8.41
CA LEU A 23 0.74 -14.35 -8.83
C LEU A 23 1.38 -13.05 -9.36
N LEU A 24 2.35 -12.50 -8.65
CA LEU A 24 3.02 -11.27 -9.05
C LEU A 24 3.82 -11.45 -10.36
N LYS A 25 4.49 -12.58 -10.53
CA LYS A 25 5.17 -12.93 -11.80
C LYS A 25 4.17 -13.02 -12.94
N HIS A 26 3.05 -13.70 -12.72
CA HIS A 26 1.99 -13.77 -13.74
C HIS A 26 1.42 -12.39 -14.10
N ILE A 27 1.20 -11.51 -13.10
CA ILE A 27 0.79 -10.13 -13.32
C ILE A 27 1.81 -9.40 -14.21
N LYS A 28 3.11 -9.61 -13.98
CA LYS A 28 4.18 -9.06 -14.81
C LYS A 28 4.11 -9.60 -16.26
N GLU A 29 3.93 -10.90 -16.42
CA GLU A 29 3.84 -11.59 -17.72
C GLU A 29 2.66 -11.10 -18.58
N ILE A 30 1.50 -10.83 -17.97
CA ILE A 30 0.32 -10.32 -18.69
C ILE A 30 0.40 -8.80 -18.98
N GLY A 31 1.53 -8.16 -18.68
CA GLY A 31 1.88 -6.83 -19.15
C GLY A 31 1.61 -5.70 -18.16
N PHE A 32 1.55 -5.97 -16.86
CA PHE A 32 1.67 -4.93 -15.83
C PHE A 32 3.14 -4.64 -15.54
N ASP A 33 3.46 -3.36 -15.39
CA ASP A 33 4.82 -2.88 -15.11
C ASP A 33 5.06 -2.73 -13.61
N ALA A 34 4.01 -2.37 -12.86
CA ALA A 34 4.12 -1.95 -11.48
C ALA A 34 2.93 -2.38 -10.62
N ILE A 35 3.08 -2.22 -9.32
CA ILE A 35 2.04 -2.39 -8.31
C ILE A 35 1.96 -1.14 -7.43
N GLU A 36 0.76 -0.77 -7.03
CA GLU A 36 0.53 0.21 -5.96
C GLU A 36 0.41 -0.51 -4.63
N LEU A 37 1.33 -0.25 -3.72
CA LEU A 37 1.36 -0.86 -2.39
C LEU A 37 0.51 -0.06 -1.40
N ASN A 38 -0.06 -0.77 -0.43
CA ASN A 38 -0.83 -0.17 0.64
C ASN A 38 -0.16 -0.48 1.98
N GLY A 39 0.29 0.55 2.71
CA GLY A 39 0.98 0.41 3.99
C GLY A 39 0.20 -0.43 5.00
N TYR A 40 -1.12 -0.28 5.04
CA TYR A 40 -1.99 -1.10 5.88
C TYR A 40 -1.86 -2.62 5.58
N MET A 41 -1.60 -3.00 4.34
CA MET A 41 -1.48 -4.41 3.92
C MET A 41 -0.07 -4.97 4.07
N ILE A 42 0.95 -4.11 4.09
CA ILE A 42 2.34 -4.53 4.22
C ILE A 42 2.82 -4.53 5.68
N HIS A 43 2.22 -3.71 6.55
CA HIS A 43 2.58 -3.64 7.96
C HIS A 43 1.78 -4.59 8.84
N LYS A 44 2.34 -4.91 10.01
CA LYS A 44 1.62 -5.62 11.08
C LYS A 44 0.55 -4.71 11.65
N THR A 45 -0.70 -5.07 11.44
CA THR A 45 -1.84 -4.31 11.94
C THR A 45 -2.35 -4.93 13.24
N PRO A 46 -2.66 -4.13 14.28
CA PRO A 46 -3.25 -4.62 15.52
C PRO A 46 -4.53 -5.43 15.26
N PHE A 47 -4.75 -6.46 16.08
CA PHE A 47 -5.90 -7.37 15.92
C PHE A 47 -7.24 -6.63 15.84
N ILE A 48 -7.46 -5.65 16.71
CA ILE A 48 -8.70 -4.85 16.75
C ILE A 48 -8.93 -4.13 15.43
N VAL A 49 -7.90 -3.48 14.88
CA VAL A 49 -7.98 -2.77 13.59
C VAL A 49 -8.32 -3.75 12.47
N ARG A 50 -7.74 -4.95 12.47
CA ARG A 50 -8.04 -5.99 11.48
C ARG A 50 -9.50 -6.45 11.54
N VAL A 51 -10.06 -6.61 12.74
CA VAL A 51 -11.47 -6.98 12.92
C VAL A 51 -12.38 -5.87 12.39
N LEU A 52 -12.13 -4.62 12.77
CA LEU A 52 -12.91 -3.46 12.31
C LEU A 52 -12.85 -3.30 10.77
N THR A 53 -11.66 -3.46 10.20
CA THR A 53 -11.48 -3.38 8.74
C THR A 53 -12.24 -4.49 8.01
N LYS A 54 -12.22 -5.71 8.55
CA LYS A 54 -12.98 -6.83 8.00
C LYS A 54 -14.49 -6.59 8.11
N MET A 55 -14.97 -6.05 9.22
CA MET A 55 -16.38 -5.67 9.38
C MET A 55 -16.81 -4.57 8.40
N ALA A 56 -15.91 -3.66 8.05
CA ALA A 56 -16.13 -2.64 7.03
C ALA A 56 -16.07 -3.19 5.58
N GLY A 57 -15.91 -4.51 5.40
CA GLY A 57 -15.85 -5.13 4.08
C GLY A 57 -14.53 -4.89 3.31
N MET A 58 -13.52 -4.36 3.97
CA MET A 58 -12.22 -4.10 3.34
C MET A 58 -11.33 -5.34 3.36
N PRO A 59 -10.61 -5.65 2.28
CA PRO A 59 -9.69 -6.79 2.25
C PRO A 59 -8.54 -6.56 3.24
N SER A 60 -8.37 -7.47 4.18
CA SER A 60 -7.34 -7.39 5.23
C SER A 60 -6.00 -7.99 4.83
N GLY A 61 -5.79 -8.33 3.56
CA GLY A 61 -4.52 -8.85 3.02
C GLY A 61 -3.77 -9.82 3.95
N SER A 62 -2.48 -9.99 3.73
CA SER A 62 -1.59 -10.78 4.58
C SER A 62 -1.22 -10.08 5.90
N ALA A 63 -1.59 -8.82 6.07
CA ALA A 63 -1.41 -8.00 7.27
C ALA A 63 0.00 -8.13 7.90
N GLY A 64 1.04 -7.85 7.11
CA GLY A 64 2.44 -7.89 7.56
C GLY A 64 3.05 -9.28 7.73
N LYS A 65 2.43 -10.33 7.20
CA LYS A 65 2.97 -11.69 7.22
C LYS A 65 3.90 -12.00 6.05
N LEU A 66 3.81 -11.21 4.98
CA LEU A 66 4.61 -11.39 3.76
C LEU A 66 5.72 -10.35 3.69
N ASP A 67 6.89 -10.78 3.25
CA ASP A 67 7.99 -9.87 2.91
C ASP A 67 7.76 -9.29 1.50
N TRP A 68 7.07 -8.15 1.46
CA TRP A 68 6.76 -7.46 0.22
C TRP A 68 8.00 -6.92 -0.49
N ARG A 69 9.10 -6.62 0.23
CA ARG A 69 10.36 -6.17 -0.38
C ARG A 69 10.96 -7.26 -1.26
N SER A 70 11.06 -8.46 -0.71
CA SER A 70 11.54 -9.62 -1.46
C SER A 70 10.59 -10.00 -2.61
N LEU A 71 9.28 -10.00 -2.37
CA LEU A 71 8.27 -10.29 -3.40
C LEU A 71 8.37 -9.33 -4.61
N ILE A 72 8.49 -8.03 -4.38
CA ILE A 72 8.65 -7.03 -5.44
C ILE A 72 9.95 -7.26 -6.21
N LYS A 73 11.06 -7.45 -5.49
CA LYS A 73 12.37 -7.70 -6.09
C LYS A 73 12.37 -8.95 -6.99
N GLU A 74 11.77 -10.04 -6.52
CA GLU A 74 11.75 -11.32 -7.22
C GLU A 74 10.72 -11.40 -8.34
N SER A 75 9.63 -10.63 -8.25
CA SER A 75 8.61 -10.58 -9.31
C SER A 75 9.01 -9.73 -10.51
N GLY A 76 9.96 -8.80 -10.31
CA GLY A 76 10.36 -7.83 -11.34
C GLY A 76 9.33 -6.71 -11.60
N LEU A 77 8.31 -6.57 -10.73
CA LEU A 77 7.41 -5.42 -10.73
C LEU A 77 8.10 -4.22 -10.09
N GLU A 78 7.78 -3.03 -10.58
CA GLU A 78 8.13 -1.77 -9.91
C GLU A 78 7.04 -1.40 -8.89
N VAL A 79 7.36 -0.51 -7.94
CA VAL A 79 6.33 0.09 -7.08
C VAL A 79 5.95 1.46 -7.65
N ALA A 80 4.70 1.57 -8.11
CA ALA A 80 4.19 2.80 -8.69
C ALA A 80 3.95 3.87 -7.62
N SER A 81 3.35 3.49 -6.50
CA SER A 81 3.07 4.36 -5.36
C SER A 81 2.96 3.56 -4.07
N LEU A 82 3.15 4.24 -2.95
CA LEU A 82 2.90 3.71 -1.61
C LEU A 82 1.75 4.49 -0.98
N HIS A 83 0.67 3.79 -0.66
CA HIS A 83 -0.46 4.38 0.04
C HIS A 83 -0.19 4.37 1.56
N THR A 84 -0.34 5.52 2.19
CA THR A 84 -0.20 5.70 3.64
C THR A 84 -1.37 6.52 4.20
N ASP A 85 -1.57 6.48 5.50
CA ASP A 85 -2.54 7.35 6.17
C ASP A 85 -1.87 8.61 6.72
N LEU A 86 -2.65 9.69 6.83
CA LEU A 86 -2.16 10.96 7.33
C LEU A 86 -1.55 10.84 8.75
N GLY A 87 -2.18 10.05 9.62
CA GLY A 87 -1.68 9.85 10.97
C GLY A 87 -0.32 9.16 11.03
N SER A 88 0.02 8.33 10.06
CA SER A 88 1.37 7.74 9.93
C SER A 88 2.39 8.79 9.50
N LEU A 89 2.03 9.68 8.57
CA LEU A 89 2.88 10.81 8.17
C LEU A 89 3.15 11.77 9.33
N GLU A 90 2.11 12.15 10.08
CA GLU A 90 2.24 13.06 11.23
C GLU A 90 3.07 12.48 12.37
N ARG A 91 2.99 11.17 12.58
CA ARG A 91 3.75 10.50 13.66
C ARG A 91 5.20 10.27 13.32
N ASP A 92 5.51 9.89 12.09
CA ASP A 92 6.85 9.47 11.70
C ASP A 92 7.06 9.60 10.18
N LEU A 93 7.17 10.85 9.74
CA LEU A 93 7.40 11.18 8.33
C LEU A 93 8.69 10.52 7.80
N GLU A 94 9.75 10.48 8.62
CA GLU A 94 11.04 9.94 8.21
C GLU A 94 10.92 8.44 7.88
N SER A 95 10.22 7.67 8.71
CA SER A 95 9.97 6.25 8.46
C SER A 95 9.20 6.02 7.17
N VAL A 96 8.16 6.83 6.91
CA VAL A 96 7.36 6.72 5.67
C VAL A 96 8.17 7.05 4.43
N VAL A 97 9.00 8.10 4.51
CA VAL A 97 9.90 8.48 3.40
C VAL A 97 10.95 7.39 3.16
N ASN A 98 11.58 6.87 4.21
CA ASN A 98 12.57 5.79 4.09
C ASN A 98 11.95 4.53 3.46
N GLU A 99 10.72 4.17 3.82
CA GLU A 99 10.02 3.05 3.21
C GLU A 99 9.76 3.29 1.72
N ALA A 100 9.34 4.50 1.33
CA ALA A 100 9.16 4.84 -0.08
C ALA A 100 10.48 4.74 -0.87
N LEU A 101 11.59 5.18 -0.26
CA LEU A 101 12.93 5.06 -0.84
C LEU A 101 13.36 3.60 -1.00
N GLU A 102 13.10 2.74 0.00
CA GLU A 102 13.38 1.30 -0.07
C GLU A 102 12.62 0.62 -1.23
N PHE A 103 11.36 0.98 -1.43
CA PHE A 103 10.56 0.52 -2.56
C PHE A 103 10.87 1.26 -3.88
N LYS A 104 11.78 2.24 -3.86
CA LYS A 104 12.19 3.05 -5.02
C LYS A 104 11.01 3.77 -5.68
N THR A 105 9.96 4.08 -4.94
CA THR A 105 8.85 4.89 -5.43
C THR A 105 9.04 6.36 -5.08
N LYS A 106 8.52 7.25 -5.95
CA LYS A 106 8.53 8.71 -5.77
C LYS A 106 7.16 9.24 -5.33
N TYR A 107 6.16 8.36 -5.26
CA TYR A 107 4.79 8.79 -5.03
C TYR A 107 4.25 8.19 -3.74
N LEU A 108 3.87 9.07 -2.84
CA LEU A 108 3.06 8.74 -1.67
C LEU A 108 1.61 9.15 -1.94
N VAL A 109 0.69 8.26 -1.67
CA VAL A 109 -0.76 8.51 -1.78
C VAL A 109 -1.33 8.52 -0.37
N ILE A 110 -1.84 9.66 0.07
CA ILE A 110 -2.46 9.81 1.39
C ILE A 110 -3.90 9.32 1.29
N THR A 111 -4.23 8.34 2.11
CA THR A 111 -5.58 7.74 2.17
C THR A 111 -6.12 7.77 3.60
N GLY A 112 -7.45 7.75 3.71
CA GLY A 112 -8.11 7.58 5.01
C GLY A 112 -7.98 8.77 5.95
N MET A 113 -8.01 9.98 5.43
CA MET A 113 -8.04 11.19 6.25
C MET A 113 -9.38 11.30 6.99
N TYR A 114 -9.38 10.87 8.24
CA TYR A 114 -10.57 10.88 9.08
C TYR A 114 -10.97 12.32 9.43
N ARG A 115 -12.24 12.67 9.20
CA ARG A 115 -12.82 14.00 9.43
C ARG A 115 -12.21 15.13 8.59
N PHE A 116 -11.58 14.83 7.47
CA PHE A 116 -11.07 15.82 6.54
C PHE A 116 -12.14 16.16 5.49
N ASP A 117 -12.50 17.44 5.39
CA ASP A 117 -13.42 17.90 4.34
C ASP A 117 -12.62 18.46 3.16
N TYR A 118 -12.52 17.70 2.09
CA TYR A 118 -11.83 18.10 0.86
C TYR A 118 -12.44 19.32 0.14
N ARG A 119 -13.64 19.76 0.58
CA ARG A 119 -14.29 20.98 0.07
C ARG A 119 -13.90 22.22 0.89
N ASP A 120 -13.32 22.03 2.06
CA ASP A 120 -12.79 23.12 2.88
C ASP A 120 -11.40 23.49 2.38
N ILE A 121 -11.34 24.58 1.61
CA ILE A 121 -10.09 25.07 0.98
C ILE A 121 -9.01 25.36 2.05
N LYS A 122 -9.41 25.81 3.25
CA LYS A 122 -8.45 26.06 4.32
C LYS A 122 -7.80 24.78 4.82
N GLN A 123 -8.58 23.72 5.05
CA GLN A 123 -8.02 22.42 5.44
C GLN A 123 -7.09 21.85 4.36
N VAL A 124 -7.44 22.03 3.09
CA VAL A 124 -6.60 21.59 1.96
C VAL A 124 -5.29 22.39 1.92
N ASP A 125 -5.36 23.72 2.09
CA ASP A 125 -4.18 24.59 2.07
C ASP A 125 -3.24 24.31 3.25
N ASP A 126 -3.79 24.09 4.46
CA ASP A 126 -3.03 23.73 5.65
C ASP A 126 -2.32 22.36 5.50
N LEU A 127 -2.93 21.40 4.78
CA LEU A 127 -2.31 20.12 4.48
C LEU A 127 -1.15 20.22 3.48
N CYS A 128 -1.19 21.20 2.58
CA CYS A 128 -0.19 21.37 1.53
C CYS A 128 1.06 22.16 1.98
N ARG A 129 1.05 22.70 3.19
CA ARG A 129 2.18 23.45 3.79
C ARG A 129 3.08 22.56 4.64
#